data_b92e85b8b2a074a7057654a0c0e62e03
#
_entry.id   b92e85b8b2a074a7057654a0c0e62e03
#
_cell.length_a   1.000
_cell.length_b   1.000
_cell.length_c   1.000
_cell.angle_alpha   90.00
_cell.angle_beta   90.00
_cell.angle_gamma   90.00
#
_symmetry.space_group_name_H-M   'P 1'
#
loop_
_entity.id
_entity.type
_entity.pdbx_description
1 polymer ?
#
loop_
_entity_poly.entity_id
_entity_poly.type
_entity_poly.pdbx_seq_one_letter_code
_entity_poly.pdbx_strand_id
1 'polypeptide(L)'
;MIYRFTEVLNDLVNYFLLGDILLLEDWKQANHLSDDLAMEFTTNESGDRIFAEGIVIPMTGIENYPYTILFNLSGDRPELCKERNRLQLRKSGYSLKVDHNMLMLFTWPILEQFTPEKVKDLISYYRVHKKPMIELANGWYHIEILGGETLQDGDYEPTFEFVICLLYT
;
A
#
# COMPACT_ATOMS: atom_id res chain seq x y z
N MET A 1 12.82 -6.22 10.54
CA MET A 1 13.43 -5.39 9.47
C MET A 1 12.48 -4.26 9.09
N ILE A 2 13.02 -3.10 8.83
CA ILE A 2 12.24 -1.93 8.38
C ILE A 2 12.77 -1.50 7.01
N TYR A 3 11.88 -1.46 6.02
CA TYR A 3 12.17 -0.94 4.70
C TYR A 3 11.72 0.52 4.60
N ARG A 4 12.56 1.36 4.03
CA ARG A 4 12.29 2.79 3.93
C ARG A 4 12.33 3.24 2.49
N PHE A 5 11.29 3.99 2.08
CA PHE A 5 11.18 4.57 0.75
C PHE A 5 10.79 6.04 0.85
N THR A 6 11.17 6.81 -0.14
CA THR A 6 10.65 8.15 -0.33
C THR A 6 9.69 8.10 -1.51
N GLU A 7 8.44 8.48 -1.28
CA GLU A 7 7.42 8.48 -2.31
C GLU A 7 6.78 9.85 -2.40
N VAL A 8 6.50 10.28 -3.61
CA VAL A 8 5.75 11.51 -3.87
C VAL A 8 4.36 11.10 -4.36
N LEU A 9 3.34 11.43 -3.59
CA LEU A 9 1.97 11.31 -4.03
C LEU A 9 1.64 12.53 -4.87
N ASN A 10 1.63 12.36 -6.17
CA ASN A 10 1.33 13.42 -7.13
C ASN A 10 0.20 12.96 -8.03
N ASP A 11 -0.99 12.88 -7.46
CA ASP A 11 -2.16 12.30 -8.09
C ASP A 11 -3.38 13.15 -7.76
N LEU A 12 -4.18 13.42 -8.77
CA LEU A 12 -5.40 14.22 -8.62
C LEU A 12 -6.46 13.53 -7.75
N VAL A 13 -6.37 12.21 -7.59
CA VAL A 13 -7.36 11.43 -6.83
C VAL A 13 -6.99 11.31 -5.35
N ASN A 14 -5.75 11.59 -4.97
CA ASN A 14 -5.29 11.54 -3.57
C ASN A 14 -5.55 10.17 -2.92
N TYR A 15 -5.04 9.10 -3.54
CA TYR A 15 -5.45 7.74 -3.18
C TYR A 15 -4.26 6.79 -3.24
N PHE A 16 -3.91 6.20 -2.08
CA PHE A 16 -2.96 5.09 -2.00
C PHE A 16 -3.68 3.75 -1.91
N LEU A 17 -3.06 2.73 -2.48
CA LEU A 17 -3.51 1.34 -2.39
C LEU A 17 -2.33 0.48 -1.94
N LEU A 18 -2.55 -0.33 -0.92
CA LEU A 18 -1.54 -1.26 -0.40
C LEU A 18 -1.98 -2.68 -0.70
N GLY A 19 -1.12 -3.46 -1.34
CA GLY A 19 -1.45 -4.85 -1.62
C GLY A 19 -0.44 -5.55 -2.52
N ASP A 20 -0.74 -6.81 -2.78
CA ASP A 20 -0.12 -7.64 -3.81
C ASP A 20 -0.82 -7.36 -5.13
N ILE A 21 -0.21 -6.55 -5.98
CA ILE A 21 -0.84 -6.10 -7.23
C ILE A 21 -1.11 -7.26 -8.20
N LEU A 22 -0.31 -8.33 -8.14
CA LEU A 22 -0.54 -9.53 -8.94
C LEU A 22 -1.74 -10.34 -8.43
N LEU A 23 -1.98 -10.31 -7.14
CA LEU A 23 -3.20 -10.89 -6.56
C LEU A 23 -4.44 -10.10 -6.98
N LEU A 24 -4.33 -8.78 -7.05
CA LEU A 24 -5.42 -7.93 -7.58
C LEU A 24 -5.72 -8.29 -9.04
N GLU A 25 -4.69 -8.54 -9.84
CA GLU A 25 -4.86 -8.98 -11.23
C GLU A 25 -5.60 -10.32 -11.31
N ASP A 26 -5.22 -11.30 -10.49
CA ASP A 26 -5.92 -12.59 -10.41
C ASP A 26 -7.37 -12.43 -10.01
N TRP A 27 -7.62 -11.57 -9.02
CA TRP A 27 -8.97 -11.30 -8.52
C TRP A 27 -9.85 -10.64 -9.59
N LYS A 28 -9.27 -9.69 -10.34
CA LYS A 28 -9.95 -9.06 -11.49
C LYS A 28 -10.40 -10.11 -12.50
N GLN A 29 -9.51 -11.02 -12.89
CA GLN A 29 -9.83 -12.08 -13.85
C GLN A 29 -10.88 -13.06 -13.31
N ALA A 30 -10.75 -13.47 -12.05
CA ALA A 30 -11.67 -14.38 -11.41
C ALA A 30 -13.10 -13.81 -11.30
N ASN A 31 -13.22 -12.49 -11.19
CA ASN A 31 -14.50 -11.79 -11.10
C ASN A 31 -14.97 -11.21 -12.44
N HIS A 32 -14.27 -11.48 -13.52
CA HIS A 32 -14.61 -11.05 -14.88
C HIS A 32 -14.80 -9.52 -14.99
N LEU A 33 -13.96 -8.76 -14.31
CA LEU A 33 -14.02 -7.31 -14.33
C LEU A 33 -13.31 -6.74 -15.56
N SER A 34 -13.70 -5.50 -15.94
CA SER A 34 -13.07 -4.80 -17.05
C SER A 34 -11.68 -4.29 -16.68
N ASP A 35 -10.93 -3.84 -17.68
CA ASP A 35 -9.61 -3.23 -17.47
C ASP A 35 -9.68 -1.89 -16.73
N ASP A 36 -10.84 -1.26 -16.71
CA ASP A 36 -11.09 -0.04 -15.95
C ASP A 36 -11.58 -0.41 -14.54
N LEU A 37 -10.67 -0.83 -13.69
CA LEU A 37 -10.99 -1.13 -12.29
C LEU A 37 -11.41 0.10 -11.50
N ALA A 38 -10.94 1.29 -11.89
CA ALA A 38 -11.36 2.53 -11.25
C ALA A 38 -12.87 2.70 -11.39
N MET A 39 -13.41 2.47 -12.58
CA MET A 39 -14.85 2.51 -12.81
C MET A 39 -15.57 1.39 -12.05
N GLU A 40 -15.04 0.17 -12.11
CA GLU A 40 -15.63 -0.98 -11.41
C GLU A 40 -15.76 -0.70 -9.91
N PHE A 41 -14.72 -0.16 -9.28
CA PHE A 41 -14.72 0.10 -7.85
C PHE A 41 -15.65 1.23 -7.44
N THR A 42 -15.98 2.14 -8.34
CA THR A 42 -16.84 3.30 -8.05
C THR A 42 -18.30 3.10 -8.45
N THR A 43 -18.60 2.13 -9.32
CA THR A 43 -19.96 1.91 -9.86
C THR A 43 -20.65 0.65 -9.36
N ASN A 44 -19.93 -0.24 -8.69
CA ASN A 44 -20.51 -1.47 -8.14
C ASN A 44 -19.81 -1.88 -6.84
N GLU A 45 -20.13 -3.07 -6.30
CA GLU A 45 -19.65 -3.53 -5.00
C GLU A 45 -18.19 -4.01 -5.00
N SER A 46 -17.49 -3.99 -6.15
CA SER A 46 -16.14 -4.54 -6.28
C SER A 46 -15.14 -3.89 -5.33
N GLY A 47 -15.24 -2.56 -5.16
CA GLY A 47 -14.34 -1.82 -4.25
C GLY A 47 -14.47 -2.25 -2.81
N ASP A 48 -15.70 -2.45 -2.34
CA ASP A 48 -15.94 -2.94 -0.99
C ASP A 48 -15.48 -4.39 -0.83
N ARG A 49 -15.71 -5.20 -1.86
CA ARG A 49 -15.33 -6.61 -1.85
C ARG A 49 -13.82 -6.82 -1.81
N ILE A 50 -13.03 -6.06 -2.57
CA ILE A 50 -11.57 -6.22 -2.54
C ILE A 50 -11.00 -5.91 -1.16
N PHE A 51 -11.57 -4.95 -0.48
CA PHE A 51 -11.19 -4.62 0.89
C PHE A 51 -11.61 -5.74 1.86
N ALA A 52 -12.87 -6.15 1.80
CA ALA A 52 -13.41 -7.18 2.68
C ALA A 52 -12.70 -8.52 2.52
N GLU A 53 -12.28 -8.87 1.30
CA GLU A 53 -11.58 -10.12 1.01
C GLU A 53 -10.06 -10.04 1.25
N GLY A 54 -9.55 -8.90 1.71
CA GLY A 54 -8.14 -8.74 2.03
C GLY A 54 -7.21 -8.67 0.82
N ILE A 55 -7.72 -8.23 -0.33
CA ILE A 55 -6.94 -8.15 -1.57
C ILE A 55 -6.12 -6.87 -1.61
N VAL A 56 -6.74 -5.74 -1.26
CA VAL A 56 -6.10 -4.41 -1.26
C VAL A 56 -6.65 -3.59 -0.09
N ILE A 57 -5.80 -2.78 0.51
CA ILE A 57 -6.22 -1.79 1.52
C ILE A 57 -6.19 -0.41 0.86
N PRO A 58 -7.36 0.22 0.63
CA PRO A 58 -7.42 1.56 0.07
C PRO A 58 -7.24 2.62 1.16
N MET A 59 -6.53 3.70 0.81
CA MET A 59 -6.32 4.86 1.68
C MET A 59 -6.72 6.11 0.92
N THR A 60 -7.81 6.75 1.33
CA THR A 60 -8.39 7.92 0.66
C THR A 60 -8.02 9.21 1.37
N GLY A 61 -8.16 10.33 0.67
CA GLY A 61 -7.98 11.66 1.26
C GLY A 61 -6.55 12.00 1.63
N ILE A 62 -5.58 11.39 0.97
CA ILE A 62 -4.16 11.65 1.21
C ILE A 62 -3.76 12.92 0.46
N GLU A 63 -3.20 13.89 1.16
CA GLU A 63 -2.70 15.11 0.54
C GLU A 63 -1.45 14.83 -0.32
N ASN A 64 -1.24 15.65 -1.36
CA ASN A 64 -0.06 15.52 -2.24
C ASN A 64 1.18 16.09 -1.57
N TYR A 65 1.95 15.22 -0.90
CA TYR A 65 3.24 15.55 -0.30
C TYR A 65 4.27 14.49 -0.66
N PRO A 66 5.58 14.83 -0.59
CA PRO A 66 6.60 13.79 -0.59
C PRO A 66 6.57 13.06 0.75
N TYR A 67 6.11 11.81 0.75
CA TYR A 67 6.03 11.01 1.96
C TYR A 67 7.23 10.10 2.10
N THR A 68 7.71 9.93 3.34
CA THR A 68 8.55 8.80 3.72
C THR A 68 7.62 7.61 3.98
N ILE A 69 7.91 6.49 3.38
CA ILE A 69 7.12 5.25 3.53
C ILE A 69 7.98 4.23 4.26
N LEU A 70 7.46 3.71 5.36
CA LEU A 70 8.11 2.66 6.15
C LEU A 70 7.27 1.40 6.10
N PHE A 71 7.88 0.28 5.67
CA PHE A 71 7.31 -1.05 5.87
C PHE A 71 8.04 -1.68 7.05
N ASN A 72 7.34 -1.82 8.17
CA ASN A 72 7.92 -2.28 9.42
C ASN A 72 7.52 -3.72 9.72
N LEU A 73 8.47 -4.63 9.56
CA LEU A 73 8.32 -6.05 9.85
C LEU A 73 9.09 -6.47 11.12
N SER A 74 9.59 -5.49 11.88
CA SER A 74 10.51 -5.77 13.00
C SER A 74 9.84 -6.41 14.22
N GLY A 75 8.54 -6.17 14.40
CA GLY A 75 7.85 -6.56 15.63
C GLY A 75 8.13 -5.65 16.81
N ASP A 76 9.01 -4.67 16.66
CA ASP A 76 9.36 -3.71 17.70
C ASP A 76 8.39 -2.52 17.69
N ARG A 77 8.59 -1.62 18.66
CA ARG A 77 7.80 -0.39 18.74
C ARG A 77 7.90 0.40 17.43
N PRO A 78 6.77 0.82 16.84
CA PRO A 78 6.79 1.58 15.60
C PRO A 78 7.61 2.86 15.70
N GLU A 79 8.25 3.24 14.59
CA GLU A 79 9.05 4.46 14.51
C GLU A 79 8.23 5.70 14.86
N LEU A 80 7.00 5.81 14.33
CA LEU A 80 6.13 6.94 14.62
C LEU A 80 5.66 7.01 16.07
N CYS A 81 5.78 5.93 16.84
CA CYS A 81 5.46 5.92 18.27
C CYS A 81 6.64 6.36 19.15
N LYS A 82 7.81 6.56 18.60
CA LYS A 82 8.98 7.04 19.35
C LYS A 82 8.82 8.52 19.71
N GLU A 83 9.37 8.91 20.87
CA GLU A 83 9.18 10.25 21.43
C GLU A 83 9.65 11.39 20.50
N ARG A 84 10.70 11.16 19.73
CA ARG A 84 11.23 12.15 18.80
C ARG A 84 10.30 12.44 17.61
N ASN A 85 9.35 11.56 17.35
CA ASN A 85 8.45 11.63 16.21
C ASN A 85 7.04 12.08 16.64
N ARG A 86 6.21 12.44 15.67
CA ARG A 86 4.87 12.98 15.91
C ARG A 86 3.83 12.06 15.28
N LEU A 87 3.24 11.19 16.07
CA LEU A 87 2.13 10.35 15.62
C LEU A 87 0.85 11.19 15.52
N GLN A 88 0.20 11.15 14.36
CA GLN A 88 -1.04 11.89 14.10
C GLN A 88 -2.23 10.97 13.81
N LEU A 89 -1.96 9.78 13.26
CA LEU A 89 -2.99 8.82 12.86
C LEU A 89 -2.52 7.41 13.20
N ARG A 90 -3.44 6.61 13.73
CA ARG A 90 -3.18 5.18 13.96
C ARG A 90 -4.46 4.40 13.71
N LYS A 91 -4.42 3.48 12.74
CA LYS A 91 -5.54 2.60 12.38
C LYS A 91 -5.06 1.16 12.33
N SER A 92 -5.80 0.25 12.94
CA SER A 92 -5.48 -1.18 12.95
C SER A 92 -6.68 -2.01 12.53
N GLY A 93 -6.52 -3.33 12.49
CA GLY A 93 -7.60 -4.25 12.17
C GLY A 93 -7.69 -4.60 10.69
N TYR A 94 -6.71 -4.20 9.88
CA TYR A 94 -6.67 -4.58 8.47
C TYR A 94 -6.04 -5.95 8.28
N SER A 95 -6.65 -6.76 7.42
CA SER A 95 -6.08 -8.05 6.99
C SER A 95 -5.76 -7.99 5.51
N LEU A 96 -4.62 -8.55 5.13
CA LEU A 96 -4.15 -8.51 3.76
C LEU A 96 -3.53 -9.85 3.37
N LYS A 97 -3.90 -10.35 2.20
CA LYS A 97 -3.33 -11.58 1.65
C LYS A 97 -2.18 -11.27 0.71
N VAL A 98 -1.09 -12.00 0.84
CA VAL A 98 0.03 -12.00 -0.11
C VAL A 98 0.13 -13.38 -0.73
N ASP A 99 0.17 -13.44 -2.06
CA ASP A 99 0.17 -14.70 -2.81
C ASP A 99 1.23 -14.75 -3.92
N HIS A 100 1.90 -13.64 -4.18
CA HIS A 100 2.95 -13.52 -5.20
C HIS A 100 4.26 -12.98 -4.64
N ASN A 101 4.52 -13.27 -3.35
CA ASN A 101 5.76 -12.89 -2.64
C ASN A 101 6.08 -11.40 -2.75
N MET A 102 5.09 -10.53 -2.78
CA MET A 102 5.30 -9.10 -2.89
C MET A 102 4.23 -8.29 -2.18
N LEU A 103 4.63 -7.11 -1.73
CA LEU A 103 3.74 -6.08 -1.22
C LEU A 103 4.13 -4.74 -1.84
N MET A 104 3.16 -3.96 -2.29
CA MET A 104 3.38 -2.73 -3.02
C MET A 104 2.42 -1.65 -2.53
N LEU A 105 2.93 -0.42 -2.40
CA LEU A 105 2.10 0.76 -2.20
C LEU A 105 2.04 1.51 -3.53
N PHE A 106 0.85 1.64 -4.11
CA PHE A 106 0.68 2.24 -5.43
C PHE A 106 -0.49 3.22 -5.41
N THR A 107 -0.69 3.94 -6.50
CA THR A 107 -1.70 4.99 -6.60
C THR A 107 -2.78 4.64 -7.62
N TRP A 108 -3.87 5.39 -7.58
CA TRP A 108 -5.10 5.15 -8.34
C TRP A 108 -4.95 5.01 -9.86
N PRO A 109 -4.09 5.79 -10.55
CA PRO A 109 -4.09 5.78 -12.03
C PRO A 109 -3.91 4.43 -12.70
N ILE A 110 -3.18 3.51 -12.08
CA ILE A 110 -3.01 2.15 -12.65
C ILE A 110 -4.35 1.43 -12.81
N LEU A 111 -5.33 1.75 -11.98
CA LEU A 111 -6.64 1.10 -12.01
C LEU A 111 -7.45 1.45 -13.25
N GLU A 112 -7.18 2.59 -13.89
CA GLU A 112 -7.91 3.05 -15.07
C GLU A 112 -7.60 2.20 -16.31
N GLN A 113 -6.42 1.60 -16.35
CA GLN A 113 -6.01 0.67 -17.40
C GLN A 113 -5.26 -0.50 -16.77
N PHE A 114 -5.98 -1.33 -16.04
CA PHE A 114 -5.41 -2.43 -15.28
C PHE A 114 -5.26 -3.67 -16.16
N THR A 115 -4.26 -3.64 -17.03
CA THR A 115 -3.94 -4.74 -17.95
C THR A 115 -2.67 -5.46 -17.49
N PRO A 116 -2.45 -6.72 -17.88
CA PRO A 116 -1.21 -7.43 -17.55
C PRO A 116 0.05 -6.67 -17.95
N GLU A 117 0.06 -6.04 -19.11
CA GLU A 117 1.20 -5.25 -19.58
C GLU A 117 1.47 -4.03 -18.70
N LYS A 118 0.42 -3.29 -18.35
CA LYS A 118 0.54 -2.09 -17.51
C LYS A 118 1.00 -2.44 -16.09
N VAL A 119 0.48 -3.52 -15.54
CA VAL A 119 0.92 -4.02 -14.22
C VAL A 119 2.39 -4.42 -14.26
N LYS A 120 2.79 -5.16 -15.28
CA LYS A 120 4.20 -5.57 -15.46
C LYS A 120 5.12 -4.36 -15.59
N ASP A 121 4.71 -3.37 -16.37
CA ASP A 121 5.48 -2.13 -16.55
C ASP A 121 5.61 -1.37 -15.25
N LEU A 122 4.55 -1.30 -14.45
CA LEU A 122 4.57 -0.63 -13.14
C LEU A 122 5.52 -1.33 -12.17
N ILE A 123 5.49 -2.66 -12.12
CA ILE A 123 6.40 -3.43 -11.26
C ILE A 123 7.86 -3.18 -11.67
N SER A 124 8.16 -3.19 -12.97
CA SER A 124 9.50 -2.91 -13.47
C SER A 124 9.96 -1.50 -13.12
N TYR A 125 9.07 -0.53 -13.27
CA TYR A 125 9.32 0.87 -12.90
C TYR A 125 9.64 1.00 -11.40
N TYR A 126 8.88 0.32 -10.55
CA TYR A 126 9.09 0.34 -9.10
C TYR A 126 10.47 -0.24 -8.71
N ARG A 127 10.88 -1.32 -9.38
CA ARG A 127 12.21 -1.91 -9.13
C ARG A 127 13.33 -0.97 -9.53
N VAL A 128 13.24 -0.38 -10.71
CA VAL A 128 14.28 0.51 -11.25
C VAL A 128 14.41 1.78 -10.40
N HIS A 129 13.29 2.36 -10.01
CA HIS A 129 13.25 3.64 -9.29
C HIS A 129 13.18 3.49 -7.76
N LYS A 130 13.29 2.25 -7.24
CA LYS A 130 13.25 1.95 -5.81
C LYS A 130 12.02 2.56 -5.13
N LYS A 131 10.86 2.37 -5.74
CA LYS A 131 9.57 2.78 -5.22
C LYS A 131 9.08 1.79 -4.15
N PRO A 132 8.06 2.15 -3.33
CA PRO A 132 7.59 1.31 -2.23
C PRO A 132 7.07 -0.05 -2.67
N MET A 133 7.95 -1.01 -2.73
CA MET A 133 7.67 -2.43 -3.04
C MET A 133 8.70 -3.29 -2.35
N ILE A 134 8.26 -4.34 -1.66
CA ILE A 134 9.13 -5.28 -0.98
C ILE A 134 8.79 -6.72 -1.35
N GLU A 135 9.75 -7.63 -1.16
CA GLU A 135 9.47 -9.04 -1.13
C GLU A 135 8.85 -9.39 0.23
N LEU A 136 7.79 -10.17 0.22
CA LEU A 136 7.09 -10.58 1.42
C LEU A 136 6.56 -12.00 1.20
N ALA A 137 6.84 -12.91 2.13
CA ALA A 137 6.41 -14.31 2.01
C ALA A 137 4.89 -14.40 1.90
N ASN A 138 4.40 -15.36 1.13
CA ASN A 138 2.96 -15.59 0.98
C ASN A 138 2.32 -15.92 2.31
N GLY A 139 1.11 -15.44 2.52
CA GLY A 139 0.35 -15.65 3.74
C GLY A 139 -0.64 -14.55 4.00
N TRP A 140 -1.27 -14.61 5.18
CA TRP A 140 -2.16 -13.58 5.67
C TRP A 140 -1.45 -12.71 6.68
N TYR A 141 -1.62 -11.41 6.55
CA TYR A 141 -0.95 -10.42 7.39
C TYR A 141 -1.96 -9.50 8.06
N HIS A 142 -1.66 -9.14 9.30
CA HIS A 142 -2.30 -8.00 9.96
C HIS A 142 -1.51 -6.75 9.62
N ILE A 143 -2.21 -5.71 9.20
CA ILE A 143 -1.61 -4.42 8.85
C ILE A 143 -2.15 -3.35 9.78
N GLU A 144 -1.25 -2.60 10.38
CA GLU A 144 -1.57 -1.37 11.09
C GLU A 144 -0.99 -0.19 10.32
N ILE A 145 -1.77 0.87 10.17
CA ILE A 145 -1.36 2.06 9.42
C ILE A 145 -1.15 3.19 10.42
N LEU A 146 0.06 3.74 10.44
CA LEU A 146 0.40 4.92 11.21
C LEU A 146 0.75 6.05 10.26
N GLY A 147 0.28 7.25 10.58
CA GLY A 147 0.60 8.46 9.83
C GLY A 147 1.07 9.55 10.79
N GLY A 148 1.97 10.38 10.33
CA GLY A 148 2.49 11.48 11.12
C GLY A 148 3.75 12.07 10.51
N GLU A 149 4.66 12.49 11.38
CA GLU A 149 5.92 13.10 10.98
C GLU A 149 7.07 12.44 11.71
N THR A 150 8.15 12.15 10.97
CA THR A 150 9.39 11.66 11.56
C THR A 150 10.46 12.74 11.48
N LEU A 151 11.26 12.84 12.54
CA LEU A 151 12.37 13.77 12.61
C LEU A 151 13.53 13.22 11.77
N GLN A 152 13.90 13.96 10.72
CA GLN A 152 14.96 13.59 9.78
C GLN A 152 15.87 14.79 9.55
N ASP A 153 17.13 14.67 9.92
CA ASP A 153 18.15 15.73 9.75
C ASP A 153 17.69 17.09 10.29
N GLY A 154 17.00 17.09 11.43
CA GLY A 154 16.52 18.31 12.08
C GLY A 154 15.16 18.80 11.63
N ASP A 155 14.57 18.20 10.59
CA ASP A 155 13.26 18.58 10.07
C ASP A 155 12.24 17.44 10.26
N TYR A 156 10.99 17.82 10.44
CA TYR A 156 9.88 16.86 10.49
C TYR A 156 9.35 16.60 9.09
N GLU A 157 9.33 15.33 8.70
CA GLU A 157 8.93 14.91 7.37
C GLU A 157 7.65 14.05 7.42
N PRO A 158 6.67 14.31 6.54
CA PRO A 158 5.46 13.50 6.46
C PRO A 158 5.81 12.02 6.23
N THR A 159 5.20 11.14 7.02
CA THR A 159 5.55 9.72 7.02
C THR A 159 4.31 8.86 7.17
N PHE A 160 4.24 7.78 6.40
CA PHE A 160 3.35 6.65 6.66
C PHE A 160 4.19 5.44 7.04
N GLU A 161 3.74 4.76 8.09
CA GLU A 161 4.36 3.51 8.54
C GLU A 161 3.32 2.41 8.52
N PHE A 162 3.64 1.34 7.80
CA PHE A 162 2.81 0.13 7.74
C PHE A 162 3.46 -0.93 8.61
N VAL A 163 2.82 -1.25 9.73
CA VAL A 163 3.29 -2.31 10.62
C VAL A 163 2.69 -3.63 10.15
N ILE A 164 3.54 -4.57 9.77
CA ILE A 164 3.18 -5.77 9.05
C ILE A 164 3.51 -6.98 9.91
N CYS A 165 2.49 -7.75 10.29
CA CYS A 165 2.63 -8.94 11.13
C CYS A 165 2.01 -10.15 10.45
N LEU A 166 2.79 -11.22 10.28
CA LEU A 166 2.28 -12.47 9.73
C LEU A 166 1.28 -13.10 10.71
N LEU A 167 0.08 -13.41 10.23
CA LEU A 167 -0.94 -14.10 10.99
C LEU A 167 -0.83 -15.62 10.80
N TYR A 168 -0.83 -16.06 9.55
CA TYR A 168 -0.66 -17.47 9.18
C TYR A 168 -0.34 -17.59 7.69
N THR A 169 0.18 -18.72 7.30
CA THR A 169 0.59 -19.01 5.91
C THR A 169 -0.44 -19.80 5.12
#